data_ae67993fdcacd2a9b23f9c8bf6d66d2e
#
_entry.id   ae67993fdcacd2a9b23f9c8bf6d66d2e
#
_cell.length_a   1.000
_cell.length_b   1.000
_cell.length_c   1.000
_cell.angle_alpha   90.00
_cell.angle_beta   90.00
_cell.angle_gamma   90.00
#
_symmetry.space_group_name_H-M   'P 1'
#
loop_
_entity.id
_entity.type
_entity.pdbx_description
1 polymer ?
#
loop_
_entity_poly.entity_id
_entity_poly.type
_entity_poly.pdbx_seq_one_letter_code
_entity_poly.pdbx_strand_id
1 'polypeptide(L)'
;MLEELKLNYGDLFEEALLQEINYVGVYKEVSQGSTLIQVGQYINLMPLLISGAIKIFREDKEGDELLLYFLERGDTCTMTLSCCLGQKKSEIKAVAETDAKLIMIPIQKMEEWTSKYKSWRNFVFDSYHNRFMEILDTIDTIAFFNMDKRLLKYLKDKA
;
A
#
# COMPACT_ATOMS: atom_id res chain seq x y z
N MET A 1 21.38 5.94 -1.70
CA MET A 1 20.25 4.97 -1.77
C MET A 1 20.43 3.78 -0.83
N LEU A 2 21.54 3.07 -0.91
CA LEU A 2 21.76 1.86 -0.07
C LEU A 2 21.73 2.15 1.43
N GLU A 3 22.33 3.23 1.89
CA GLU A 3 22.31 3.60 3.31
C GLU A 3 20.91 3.94 3.81
N GLU A 4 20.14 4.69 3.04
CA GLU A 4 18.74 4.98 3.36
C GLU A 4 17.89 3.70 3.35
N LEU A 5 18.16 2.80 2.41
CA LEU A 5 17.50 1.50 2.35
C LEU A 5 17.82 0.65 3.58
N LYS A 6 19.07 0.59 3.99
CA LYS A 6 19.49 -0.13 5.21
C LYS A 6 18.88 0.48 6.48
N LEU A 7 18.82 1.80 6.54
CA LEU A 7 18.23 2.49 7.69
C LEU A 7 16.74 2.19 7.84
N ASN A 8 16.00 2.11 6.74
CA ASN A 8 14.55 1.94 6.76
C ASN A 8 14.11 0.48 6.72
N TYR A 9 14.86 -0.39 6.08
CA TYR A 9 14.49 -1.78 5.80
C TYR A 9 15.53 -2.81 6.25
N GLY A 10 16.61 -2.39 6.90
CA GLY A 10 17.68 -3.27 7.35
C GLY A 10 17.23 -4.33 8.34
N ASP A 11 16.22 -4.04 9.15
CA ASP A 11 15.64 -5.00 10.09
C ASP A 11 14.62 -5.95 9.45
N LEU A 12 14.12 -5.60 8.26
CA LEU A 12 13.09 -6.37 7.55
C LEU A 12 13.67 -7.28 6.48
N PHE A 13 14.69 -6.83 5.77
CA PHE A 13 15.26 -7.51 4.62
C PHE A 13 16.67 -8.04 4.85
N GLU A 14 16.94 -9.20 4.28
CA GLU A 14 18.28 -9.80 4.25
C GLU A 14 19.24 -8.90 3.49
N GLU A 15 20.53 -8.93 3.87
CA GLU A 15 21.56 -8.10 3.23
C GLU A 15 21.62 -8.33 1.71
N ALA A 16 21.53 -9.58 1.26
CA ALA A 16 21.54 -9.91 -0.16
C ALA A 16 20.37 -9.28 -0.91
N LEU A 17 19.20 -9.23 -0.30
CA LEU A 17 18.01 -8.57 -0.86
C LEU A 17 18.20 -7.05 -0.93
N LEU A 18 18.74 -6.43 0.12
CA LEU A 18 19.03 -5.01 0.14
C LEU A 18 19.99 -4.62 -1.00
N GLN A 19 20.99 -5.44 -1.27
CA GLN A 19 21.93 -5.22 -2.38
C GLN A 19 21.21 -5.34 -3.73
N GLU A 20 20.35 -6.31 -3.91
CA GLU A 20 19.57 -6.45 -5.14
C GLU A 20 18.61 -5.27 -5.35
N ILE A 21 17.91 -4.82 -4.30
CA ILE A 21 17.05 -3.64 -4.37
C ILE A 21 17.86 -2.41 -4.77
N ASN A 22 19.03 -2.23 -4.17
CA ASN A 22 19.92 -1.12 -4.53
C ASN A 22 20.37 -1.17 -5.98
N TYR A 23 20.57 -2.36 -6.52
CA TYR A 23 21.01 -2.56 -7.90
C TYR A 23 19.92 -2.32 -8.93
N VAL A 24 18.71 -2.85 -8.70
CA VAL A 24 17.61 -2.80 -9.69
C VAL A 24 16.65 -1.65 -9.45
N GLY A 25 16.57 -1.13 -8.24
CA GLY A 25 15.64 -0.06 -7.87
C GLY A 25 16.05 1.28 -8.43
N VAL A 26 15.06 2.11 -8.74
CA VAL A 26 15.24 3.50 -9.18
C VAL A 26 14.76 4.41 -8.07
N TYR A 27 15.66 5.22 -7.55
CA TYR A 27 15.34 6.24 -6.55
C TYR A 27 14.54 7.37 -7.18
N LYS A 28 13.44 7.74 -6.55
CA LYS A 28 12.56 8.80 -7.03
C LYS A 28 12.13 9.71 -5.89
N GLU A 29 12.23 11.01 -6.11
CA GLU A 29 11.67 12.03 -5.24
C GLU A 29 10.43 12.61 -5.90
N VAL A 30 9.38 12.79 -5.12
CA VAL A 30 8.11 13.35 -5.58
C VAL A 30 7.66 14.48 -4.65
N SER A 31 7.11 15.52 -5.24
CA SER A 31 6.56 16.64 -4.48
C SER A 31 5.14 16.36 -4.01
N GLN A 32 4.77 16.98 -2.90
CA GLN A 32 3.40 16.96 -2.39
C GLN A 32 2.39 17.24 -3.51
N GLY A 33 1.33 16.46 -3.58
CA GLY A 33 0.28 16.59 -4.58
C GLY A 33 0.55 15.91 -5.91
N SER A 34 1.76 15.37 -6.13
CA SER A 34 2.08 14.62 -7.36
C SER A 34 1.31 13.31 -7.41
N THR A 35 0.79 13.00 -8.60
CA THR A 35 0.13 11.70 -8.86
C THR A 35 1.17 10.68 -9.32
N LEU A 36 1.26 9.58 -8.60
CA LEU A 36 2.21 8.49 -8.89
C LEU A 36 1.59 7.40 -9.74
N ILE A 37 0.32 7.10 -9.50
CA ILE A 37 -0.44 6.05 -10.17
C ILE A 37 -1.83 6.59 -10.48
N GLN A 38 -2.28 6.38 -11.71
CA GLN A 38 -3.64 6.72 -12.17
C GLN A 38 -4.48 5.45 -12.30
N VAL A 39 -5.79 5.59 -12.08
CA VAL A 39 -6.75 4.51 -12.40
C VAL A 39 -6.67 4.18 -13.89
N GLY A 40 -6.66 2.89 -14.21
CA GLY A 40 -6.56 2.41 -15.58
C GLY A 40 -5.16 2.32 -16.16
N GLN A 41 -4.15 2.74 -15.43
CA GLN A 41 -2.74 2.63 -15.82
C GLN A 41 -2.23 1.21 -15.58
N TYR A 42 -1.43 0.67 -16.52
CA TYR A 42 -0.67 -0.55 -16.26
C TYR A 42 0.50 -0.24 -15.34
N ILE A 43 0.70 -1.08 -14.33
CA ILE A 43 1.73 -0.90 -13.32
C ILE A 43 2.89 -1.85 -13.60
N ASN A 44 4.06 -1.29 -13.86
CA ASN A 44 5.29 -2.04 -14.13
C ASN A 44 6.32 -1.90 -13.01
N LEU A 45 6.10 -0.98 -12.09
CA LEU A 45 7.00 -0.66 -10.99
C LEU A 45 6.23 -0.65 -9.67
N MET A 46 6.83 -1.21 -8.64
CA MET A 46 6.29 -1.23 -7.29
C MET A 46 7.00 -0.19 -6.43
N PRO A 47 6.27 0.71 -5.75
CA PRO A 47 6.89 1.67 -4.86
C PRO A 47 7.27 1.06 -3.52
N LEU A 48 8.49 1.32 -3.08
CA LEU A 48 8.96 1.06 -1.73
C LEU A 48 9.25 2.42 -1.08
N LEU A 49 8.49 2.78 -0.04
CA LEU A 49 8.55 4.12 0.53
C LEU A 49 9.73 4.25 1.49
N ILE A 50 10.54 5.29 1.29
CA ILE A 50 11.67 5.64 2.16
C ILE A 50 11.29 6.73 3.15
N SER A 51 10.56 7.75 2.69
CA SER A 51 10.06 8.83 3.55
C SER A 51 8.84 9.49 2.95
N GLY A 52 8.09 10.20 3.79
CA GLY A 52 6.85 10.85 3.40
C GLY A 52 5.63 9.94 3.52
N ALA A 53 4.53 10.33 2.93
CA ALA A 53 3.28 9.58 2.93
C ALA A 53 2.59 9.68 1.57
N ILE A 54 1.96 8.59 1.16
CA ILE A 54 1.20 8.48 -0.09
C ILE A 54 -0.25 8.16 0.26
N LYS A 55 -1.19 8.88 -0.34
CA LYS A 55 -2.63 8.58 -0.25
C LYS A 55 -3.02 7.61 -1.34
N ILE A 56 -3.75 6.58 -0.97
CA ILE A 56 -4.29 5.60 -1.91
C ILE A 56 -5.81 5.77 -1.97
N PHE A 57 -6.31 6.06 -3.17
CA PHE A 57 -7.72 6.27 -3.47
C PHE A 57 -8.26 5.20 -4.40
N ARG A 58 -9.54 4.93 -4.27
CA ARG A 58 -10.33 4.20 -5.24
C ARG A 58 -11.41 5.11 -5.78
N GLU A 59 -11.71 5.01 -7.07
CA GLU A 59 -12.86 5.68 -7.68
C GLU A 59 -14.06 4.73 -7.71
N ASP A 60 -15.24 5.26 -7.40
CA ASP A 60 -16.48 4.53 -7.59
C ASP A 60 -16.95 4.62 -9.07
N LYS A 61 -18.11 4.05 -9.36
CA LYS A 61 -18.67 4.03 -10.72
C LYS A 61 -19.02 5.43 -11.26
N GLU A 62 -19.20 6.40 -10.35
CA GLU A 62 -19.56 7.78 -10.67
C GLU A 62 -18.32 8.69 -10.75
N GLY A 63 -17.15 8.15 -10.47
CA GLY A 63 -15.88 8.90 -10.48
C GLY A 63 -15.56 9.59 -9.16
N ASP A 64 -16.35 9.36 -8.11
CA ASP A 64 -16.06 9.86 -6.77
C ASP A 64 -14.90 9.10 -6.14
N GLU A 65 -13.96 9.84 -5.52
CA GLU A 65 -12.78 9.27 -4.91
C GLU A 65 -13.04 8.88 -3.45
N LEU A 66 -12.67 7.65 -3.09
CA LEU A 66 -12.68 7.14 -1.73
C LEU A 66 -11.26 6.91 -1.26
N LEU A 67 -10.86 7.58 -0.19
CA LEU A 67 -9.58 7.33 0.45
C LEU A 67 -9.59 5.95 1.11
N LEU A 68 -8.68 5.06 0.68
CA LEU A 68 -8.57 3.73 1.26
C LEU A 68 -7.62 3.69 2.44
N TYR A 69 -6.40 4.19 2.25
CA TYR A 69 -5.37 4.23 3.30
C TYR A 69 -4.21 5.13 2.91
N PHE A 70 -3.36 5.40 3.89
CA PHE A 70 -2.06 6.04 3.69
C PHE A 70 -0.97 4.97 3.62
N LEU A 71 -0.05 5.14 2.69
CA LEU A 71 1.17 4.36 2.61
C LEU A 71 2.26 5.15 3.33
N GLU A 72 2.91 4.54 4.30
CA GLU A 72 3.96 5.14 5.12
C GLU A 72 5.26 4.35 5.01
N ARG A 73 6.31 4.84 5.64
CA ARG A 73 7.60 4.16 5.69
C ARG A 73 7.45 2.74 6.24
N GLY A 74 8.07 1.77 5.58
CA GLY A 74 7.96 0.36 5.94
C GLY A 74 6.80 -0.37 5.30
N ASP A 75 5.98 0.34 4.51
CA ASP A 75 4.85 -0.24 3.80
C ASP A 75 5.11 -0.38 2.31
N THR A 76 4.37 -1.28 1.69
CA THR A 76 4.22 -1.33 0.24
C THR A 76 2.74 -1.32 -0.14
N CYS A 77 2.44 -0.91 -1.36
CA CYS A 77 1.08 -0.84 -1.84
C CYS A 77 0.57 -2.22 -2.25
N THR A 78 -0.26 -2.85 -1.40
CA THR A 78 -0.82 -4.18 -1.67
C THR A 78 -1.72 -4.21 -2.91
N MET A 79 -2.41 -3.12 -3.19
CA MET A 79 -3.23 -3.01 -4.41
C MET A 79 -2.35 -2.99 -5.66
N THR A 80 -1.21 -2.32 -5.60
CA THR A 80 -0.21 -2.36 -6.68
C THR A 80 0.33 -3.77 -6.87
N LEU A 81 0.68 -4.46 -5.79
CA LEU A 81 1.12 -5.85 -5.85
C LEU A 81 0.08 -6.76 -6.52
N SER A 82 -1.18 -6.61 -6.15
CA SER A 82 -2.29 -7.42 -6.70
C SER A 82 -2.48 -7.16 -8.19
N CYS A 83 -2.46 -5.90 -8.63
CA CYS A 83 -2.56 -5.53 -10.04
C CYS A 83 -1.40 -6.08 -10.86
N CYS A 84 -0.23 -6.04 -10.28
CA CYS A 84 0.99 -6.50 -10.90
C CYS A 84 0.99 -8.01 -11.17
N LEU A 85 0.64 -8.80 -10.18
CA LEU A 85 0.57 -10.27 -10.31
C LEU A 85 -0.45 -10.72 -11.37
N GLY A 86 -1.55 -9.98 -11.49
CA GLY A 86 -2.61 -10.30 -12.43
C GLY A 86 -2.46 -9.64 -13.79
N GLN A 87 -1.41 -8.87 -14.05
CA GLN A 87 -1.25 -8.04 -15.25
C GLN A 87 -2.48 -7.16 -15.53
N LYS A 88 -3.09 -6.67 -14.46
CA LYS A 88 -4.31 -5.86 -14.51
C LYS A 88 -3.98 -4.38 -14.50
N LYS A 89 -4.90 -3.59 -15.05
CA LYS A 89 -4.85 -2.13 -14.91
C LYS A 89 -5.09 -1.73 -13.45
N SER A 90 -4.48 -0.63 -13.04
CA SER A 90 -4.68 -0.10 -11.69
C SER A 90 -6.15 0.25 -11.43
N GLU A 91 -6.67 -0.23 -10.31
CA GLU A 91 -7.97 0.16 -9.77
C GLU A 91 -7.84 1.30 -8.75
N ILE A 92 -6.61 1.76 -8.49
CA ILE A 92 -6.32 2.79 -7.51
C ILE A 92 -5.60 3.98 -8.13
N LYS A 93 -5.72 5.12 -7.43
CA LYS A 93 -4.95 6.33 -7.65
C LYS A 93 -4.03 6.55 -6.44
N ALA A 94 -2.77 6.86 -6.68
CA ALA A 94 -1.80 7.15 -5.64
C ALA A 94 -1.29 8.58 -5.79
N VAL A 95 -1.40 9.37 -4.71
CA VAL A 95 -1.01 10.78 -4.68
C VAL A 95 -0.11 11.03 -3.47
N ALA A 96 0.96 11.77 -3.68
CA ALA A 96 1.85 12.17 -2.58
C ALA A 96 1.13 13.12 -1.62
N GLU A 97 0.93 12.71 -0.38
CA GLU A 97 0.37 13.56 0.68
C GLU A 97 1.38 14.60 1.14
N THR A 98 2.63 14.21 1.20
CA THR A 98 3.79 15.04 1.51
C THR A 98 4.85 14.84 0.44
N ASP A 99 5.90 15.65 0.46
CA ASP A 99 7.11 15.33 -0.30
C ASP A 99 7.57 13.93 0.13
N ALA A 100 7.88 13.07 -0.82
CA ALA A 100 8.19 11.68 -0.56
C ALA A 100 9.39 11.19 -1.35
N LYS A 101 10.08 10.22 -0.77
CA LYS A 101 11.21 9.51 -1.38
C LYS A 101 10.85 8.04 -1.53
N LEU A 102 11.03 7.51 -2.71
CA LEU A 102 10.62 6.16 -3.10
C LEU A 102 11.75 5.44 -3.82
N ILE A 103 11.76 4.12 -3.69
CA ILE A 103 12.52 3.26 -4.57
C ILE A 103 11.51 2.50 -5.42
N MET A 104 11.58 2.69 -6.73
CA MET A 104 10.70 2.01 -7.69
C MET A 104 11.35 0.70 -8.11
N ILE A 105 10.69 -0.40 -7.86
CA ILE A 105 11.20 -1.74 -8.11
C ILE A 105 10.48 -2.36 -9.30
N PRO A 106 11.19 -2.91 -10.30
CA PRO A 106 10.55 -3.63 -11.41
C PRO A 106 9.72 -4.80 -10.88
N ILE A 107 8.50 -4.90 -11.40
CA ILE A 107 7.54 -5.89 -10.93
C ILE A 107 8.00 -7.34 -11.13
N GLN A 108 8.79 -7.61 -12.15
CA GLN A 108 9.33 -8.94 -12.40
C GLN A 108 10.15 -9.48 -11.23
N LYS A 109 10.74 -8.58 -10.45
CA LYS A 109 11.51 -8.94 -9.25
C LYS A 109 10.65 -9.44 -8.10
N MET A 110 9.38 -9.05 -8.06
CA MET A 110 8.48 -9.46 -7.01
C MET A 110 8.29 -10.98 -6.94
N GLU A 111 8.03 -11.61 -8.08
CA GLU A 111 7.86 -13.05 -8.16
C GLU A 111 9.18 -13.77 -7.85
N GLU A 112 10.26 -13.30 -8.43
CA GLU A 112 11.61 -13.86 -8.21
C GLU A 112 11.99 -13.81 -6.73
N TRP A 113 11.81 -12.67 -6.06
CA TRP A 113 12.18 -12.50 -4.66
C TRP A 113 11.25 -13.24 -3.71
N THR A 114 10.00 -13.42 -4.05
CA THR A 114 9.06 -14.22 -3.26
C THR A 114 9.53 -15.67 -3.15
N SER A 115 10.13 -16.21 -4.19
CA SER A 115 10.71 -17.55 -4.17
C SER A 115 12.09 -17.59 -3.53
N LYS A 116 12.91 -16.55 -3.72
CA LYS A 116 14.32 -16.51 -3.35
C LYS A 116 14.58 -16.05 -1.92
N TYR A 117 13.86 -15.04 -1.45
CA TYR A 117 14.09 -14.40 -0.15
C TYR A 117 12.92 -14.59 0.78
N LYS A 118 13.17 -15.26 1.91
CA LYS A 118 12.16 -15.42 2.96
C LYS A 118 11.72 -14.08 3.56
N SER A 119 12.67 -13.15 3.74
CA SER A 119 12.37 -11.83 4.29
C SER A 119 11.46 -11.00 3.37
N TRP A 120 11.61 -11.10 2.05
CA TRP A 120 10.70 -10.48 1.09
C TRP A 120 9.30 -11.10 1.17
N ARG A 121 9.24 -12.41 1.18
CA ARG A 121 7.97 -13.16 1.28
C ARG A 121 7.22 -12.79 2.55
N ASN A 122 7.90 -12.73 3.69
CA ASN A 122 7.30 -12.33 4.96
C ASN A 122 6.79 -10.89 4.91
N PHE A 123 7.57 -9.97 4.34
CA PHE A 123 7.19 -8.57 4.16
C PHE A 123 5.90 -8.43 3.34
N VAL A 124 5.79 -9.15 2.23
CA VAL A 124 4.59 -9.14 1.39
C VAL A 124 3.38 -9.69 2.15
N PHE A 125 3.51 -10.85 2.81
CA PHE A 125 2.42 -11.43 3.59
C PHE A 125 2.01 -10.56 4.77
N ASP A 126 2.95 -9.96 5.49
CA ASP A 126 2.66 -9.06 6.60
C ASP A 126 1.94 -7.80 6.10
N SER A 127 2.32 -7.27 4.93
CA SER A 127 1.64 -6.13 4.30
C SER A 127 0.17 -6.45 3.99
N TYR A 128 -0.11 -7.62 3.40
CA TYR A 128 -1.48 -8.07 3.16
C TYR A 128 -2.24 -8.31 4.46
N HIS A 129 -1.60 -8.94 5.44
CA HIS A 129 -2.19 -9.19 6.75
C HIS A 129 -2.62 -7.89 7.43
N ASN A 130 -1.73 -6.90 7.48
CA ASN A 130 -2.02 -5.61 8.12
C ASN A 130 -3.18 -4.89 7.42
N ARG A 131 -3.24 -4.90 6.10
CA ARG A 131 -4.37 -4.32 5.36
C ARG A 131 -5.67 -5.06 5.59
N PHE A 132 -5.62 -6.38 5.65
CA PHE A 132 -6.79 -7.21 5.96
C PHE A 132 -7.33 -6.90 7.35
N MET A 133 -6.46 -6.78 8.36
CA MET A 133 -6.86 -6.41 9.73
C MET A 133 -7.47 -5.00 9.79
N GLU A 134 -6.93 -4.04 9.06
CA GLU A 134 -7.51 -2.69 8.98
C GLU A 134 -8.93 -2.73 8.37
N ILE A 135 -9.15 -3.53 7.34
CA ILE A 135 -10.46 -3.73 6.73
C ILE A 135 -11.44 -4.35 7.74
N LEU A 136 -11.02 -5.37 8.47
CA LEU A 136 -11.85 -6.01 9.51
C LEU A 136 -12.23 -5.01 10.62
N ASP A 137 -11.29 -4.20 11.08
CA ASP A 137 -11.54 -3.16 12.08
C ASP A 137 -12.56 -2.13 11.59
N THR A 138 -12.48 -1.75 10.32
CA THR A 138 -13.44 -0.84 9.70
C THR A 138 -14.83 -1.47 9.63
N ILE A 139 -14.92 -2.73 9.24
CA ILE A 139 -16.18 -3.49 9.19
C ILE A 139 -16.79 -3.57 10.59
N ASP A 140 -15.98 -3.91 11.59
CA ASP A 140 -16.43 -3.99 12.99
C ASP A 140 -16.98 -2.65 13.48
N THR A 141 -16.29 -1.55 13.20
CA THR A 141 -16.74 -0.20 13.55
C THR A 141 -18.09 0.13 12.90
N ILE A 142 -18.28 -0.16 11.64
CA ILE A 142 -19.53 0.07 10.92
C ILE A 142 -20.65 -0.82 11.50
N ALA A 143 -20.36 -2.08 11.77
CA ALA A 143 -21.32 -3.03 12.34
C ALA A 143 -21.79 -2.58 13.73
N PHE A 144 -20.88 -2.20 14.61
CA PHE A 144 -21.22 -1.68 15.94
C PHE A 144 -22.00 -0.37 15.87
N PHE A 145 -21.63 0.55 15.02
CA PHE A 145 -22.36 1.80 14.80
C PHE A 145 -23.81 1.55 14.34
N ASN A 146 -24.03 0.63 13.43
CA ASN A 146 -25.34 0.26 12.96
C ASN A 146 -26.17 -0.43 14.05
N MET A 147 -25.55 -1.25 14.90
CA MET A 147 -26.20 -1.89 16.05
C MET A 147 -26.68 -0.84 17.05
N ASP A 148 -25.84 0.14 17.38
CA ASP A 148 -26.19 1.24 18.29
C ASP A 148 -27.38 2.06 17.76
N LYS A 149 -27.39 2.37 16.47
CA LYS A 149 -28.51 3.06 15.82
C LYS A 149 -29.82 2.25 15.88
N ARG A 150 -29.74 0.95 15.62
CA ARG A 150 -30.89 0.05 15.71
C ARG A 150 -31.43 -0.02 17.13
N LEU A 151 -30.55 -0.10 18.12
CA LEU A 151 -30.92 -0.12 19.53
C LEU A 151 -31.58 1.18 19.94
N LEU A 152 -31.03 2.33 19.57
CA LEU A 152 -31.62 3.64 19.84
C LEU A 152 -33.02 3.77 19.25
N LYS A 153 -33.20 3.34 18.00
CA LYS A 153 -34.52 3.35 17.34
C LYS A 153 -35.51 2.46 18.07
N TYR A 154 -35.09 1.25 18.45
CA TYR A 154 -35.91 0.32 19.21
C TYR A 154 -36.37 0.93 20.55
N LEU A 155 -35.44 1.52 21.29
CA LEU A 155 -35.74 2.18 22.57
C LEU A 155 -36.70 3.36 22.41
N LYS A 156 -36.55 4.16 21.35
CA LYS A 156 -37.46 5.26 21.04
C LYS A 156 -38.88 4.76 20.70
N ASP A 157 -38.99 3.69 19.95
CA ASP A 157 -40.28 3.11 19.57
C ASP A 157 -41.00 2.45 20.74
N LYS A 158 -40.25 2.05 21.76
CA LYS A 158 -40.76 1.44 23.00
C LYS A 158 -41.15 2.46 24.08
N ALA A 159 -40.63 3.68 23.96
CA ALA A 159 -40.98 4.77 24.86
C ALA A 159 -42.28 5.45 24.39
#